data_ab69961e71bb028d37e0828648a548b9
#
_entry.id   ab69961e71bb028d37e0828648a548b9
#
_cell.length_a   1.000
_cell.length_b   1.000
_cell.length_c   1.000
_cell.angle_alpha   90.00
_cell.angle_beta   90.00
_cell.angle_gamma   90.00
#
_symmetry.space_group_name_H-M   'P 1'
#
loop_
_entity.id
_entity.type
_entity.pdbx_description
1 polymer ?
#
loop_
_entity_poly.entity_id
_entity_poly.type
_entity_poly.pdbx_seq_one_letter_code
_entity_poly.pdbx_strand_id
1 'polypeptide(L)'
;MKKGKNKFILCASFISFLILANFVLILSVFLEMNKSKNCRNYEILTPSNQNLYLHKETEKSFNLSSYECTKEAQLPEFGYDFDYVVGVVAAESRGEPYEGQVAVAQCILETSEKRMMTPEEVVKMKNRYAIPCETQEEKDLVMDACIDVFIHGEKAFDEPIEYFYSTRGGFVSDWHENNLEYVATIGNHKFFKER
;
A
#
# COMPACT_ATOMS: atom_id res chain seq x y z
N MET A 1 43.75 17.81 43.86
CA MET A 1 42.84 18.03 42.72
C MET A 1 42.78 16.82 41.84
N LYS A 2 41.94 15.80 42.13
CA LYS A 2 41.76 14.57 41.30
C LYS A 2 40.33 14.04 41.31
N LYS A 3 39.28 14.82 41.49
CA LYS A 3 37.87 14.36 41.56
C LYS A 3 37.01 14.63 40.31
N GLY A 4 37.54 15.30 39.25
CA GLY A 4 36.75 15.67 38.10
C GLY A 4 36.73 14.65 36.93
N LYS A 5 37.75 13.80 36.80
CA LYS A 5 37.89 12.90 35.63
C LYS A 5 36.95 11.70 35.65
N ASN A 6 36.54 11.19 36.81
CA ASN A 6 35.70 10.01 36.90
C ASN A 6 34.23 10.24 36.55
N LYS A 7 33.70 11.48 36.71
CA LYS A 7 32.32 11.79 36.32
C LYS A 7 32.15 11.90 34.83
N PHE A 8 33.14 12.30 34.06
CA PHE A 8 33.11 12.40 32.60
C PHE A 8 33.13 11.02 31.94
N ILE A 9 33.89 10.09 32.50
CA ILE A 9 33.98 8.73 31.97
C ILE A 9 32.67 7.94 32.20
N LEU A 10 31.99 8.17 33.35
CA LEU A 10 30.70 7.55 33.63
C LEU A 10 29.58 8.07 32.68
N CYS A 11 29.57 9.36 32.35
CA CYS A 11 28.60 9.94 31.42
C CYS A 11 28.79 9.43 29.98
N ALA A 12 30.04 9.33 29.52
CA ALA A 12 30.34 8.82 28.17
C ALA A 12 29.94 7.34 28.00
N SER A 13 30.14 6.53 29.03
CA SER A 13 29.72 5.12 29.05
C SER A 13 28.21 4.97 29.03
N PHE A 14 27.48 5.83 29.74
CA PHE A 14 26.00 5.81 29.73
C PHE A 14 25.39 6.21 28.40
N ILE A 15 25.96 7.23 27.74
CA ILE A 15 25.54 7.67 26.41
C ILE A 15 25.79 6.60 25.36
N SER A 16 26.96 5.93 25.42
CA SER A 16 27.29 4.83 24.53
C SER A 16 26.34 3.64 24.69
N PHE A 17 25.94 3.33 25.91
CA PHE A 17 25.00 2.25 26.21
C PHE A 17 23.59 2.58 25.67
N LEU A 18 23.11 3.82 25.79
CA LEU A 18 21.85 4.29 25.27
C LEU A 18 21.80 4.23 23.72
N ILE A 19 22.90 4.59 23.06
CA ILE A 19 23.01 4.51 21.60
C ILE A 19 22.96 3.06 21.14
N LEU A 20 23.67 2.16 21.83
CA LEU A 20 23.69 0.74 21.51
C LEU A 20 22.31 0.10 21.71
N ALA A 21 21.60 0.45 22.79
CA ALA A 21 20.26 -0.06 23.08
C ALA A 21 19.24 0.38 22.00
N ASN A 22 19.29 1.64 21.56
CA ASN A 22 18.45 2.13 20.47
C ASN A 22 18.79 1.46 19.14
N PHE A 23 20.08 1.19 18.87
CA PHE A 23 20.49 0.50 17.64
C PHE A 23 19.98 -0.94 17.60
N VAL A 24 20.02 -1.66 18.73
CA VAL A 24 19.48 -3.02 18.84
C VAL A 24 17.96 -3.02 18.64
N LEU A 25 17.26 -2.03 19.18
CA LEU A 25 15.81 -1.89 19.00
C LEU A 25 15.43 -1.64 17.54
N ILE A 26 16.14 -0.75 16.86
CA ILE A 26 15.94 -0.46 15.43
C ILE A 26 16.24 -1.70 14.59
N LEU A 27 17.31 -2.44 14.91
CA LEU A 27 17.67 -3.67 14.20
C LEU A 27 16.64 -4.78 14.37
N SER A 28 16.05 -4.92 15.58
CA SER A 28 15.00 -5.90 15.84
C SER A 28 13.72 -5.59 15.05
N VAL A 29 13.30 -4.32 14.99
CA VAL A 29 12.16 -3.88 14.18
C VAL A 29 12.42 -4.13 12.70
N PHE A 30 13.64 -3.83 12.22
CA PHE A 30 14.02 -4.09 10.83
C PHE A 30 14.04 -5.57 10.47
N LEU A 31 14.47 -6.44 11.39
CA LEU A 31 14.45 -7.89 11.20
C LEU A 31 13.04 -8.46 11.20
N GLU A 32 12.11 -7.90 12.01
CA GLU A 32 10.71 -8.31 12.00
C GLU A 32 10.01 -7.87 10.72
N MET A 33 10.27 -6.65 10.23
CA MET A 33 9.77 -6.17 8.93
C MET A 33 10.26 -7.03 7.77
N ASN A 34 11.52 -7.50 7.79
CA ASN A 34 12.05 -8.41 6.76
C ASN A 34 11.49 -9.84 6.87
N LYS A 35 11.09 -10.28 8.07
CA LYS A 35 10.48 -11.60 8.27
C LYS A 35 9.06 -11.66 7.67
N SER A 36 8.35 -10.53 7.65
CA SER A 36 7.04 -10.39 7.01
C SER A 36 7.10 -10.51 5.48
N LYS A 37 8.23 -10.10 4.86
CA LYS A 37 8.41 -10.19 3.39
C LYS A 37 8.58 -11.62 2.86
N ASN A 38 8.87 -12.59 3.72
CA ASN A 38 9.22 -13.96 3.31
C ASN A 38 8.04 -14.96 3.36
N CYS A 39 6.82 -14.51 3.63
CA CYS A 39 5.63 -15.36 3.71
C CYS A 39 4.73 -15.30 2.47
N ARG A 40 5.15 -14.68 1.35
CA ARG A 40 4.38 -14.67 0.11
C ARG A 40 4.92 -15.68 -0.91
N ASN A 41 4.63 -16.95 -0.71
CA ASN A 41 4.54 -17.91 -1.80
C ASN A 41 3.06 -18.13 -2.10
N TYR A 42 2.43 -17.19 -2.80
CA TYR A 42 1.17 -17.47 -3.49
C TYR A 42 1.53 -18.10 -4.83
N GLU A 43 1.29 -19.38 -4.98
CA GLU A 43 1.14 -19.98 -6.30
C GLU A 43 -0.08 -19.33 -6.96
N ILE A 44 0.18 -18.43 -7.90
CA ILE A 44 -0.85 -17.86 -8.78
C ILE A 44 -1.29 -19.00 -9.69
N LEU A 45 -2.43 -19.64 -9.36
CA LEU A 45 -3.15 -20.48 -10.28
C LEU A 45 -3.79 -19.60 -11.34
N THR A 46 -3.09 -19.37 -12.45
CA THR A 46 -3.66 -18.73 -13.63
C THR A 46 -4.78 -19.62 -14.20
N PRO A 47 -5.97 -19.06 -14.51
CA PRO A 47 -7.02 -19.80 -15.18
C PRO A 47 -6.73 -19.85 -16.68
N SER A 48 -5.90 -20.77 -17.13
CA SER A 48 -5.83 -21.12 -18.53
C SER A 48 -5.59 -22.61 -18.66
N ASN A 49 -6.66 -23.31 -18.89
CA ASN A 49 -6.86 -24.54 -19.66
C ASN A 49 -7.89 -25.47 -18.99
N GLN A 50 -9.15 -25.14 -19.20
CA GLN A 50 -10.17 -26.18 -19.23
C GLN A 50 -9.96 -26.96 -20.52
N ASN A 51 -9.36 -28.16 -20.43
CA ASN A 51 -9.78 -29.31 -21.19
C ASN A 51 -9.13 -30.58 -20.65
N LEU A 52 -10.03 -31.43 -20.20
CA LEU A 52 -10.02 -32.89 -20.39
C LEU A 52 -8.85 -33.66 -19.73
N TYR A 53 -9.11 -34.30 -18.62
CA TYR A 53 -9.08 -35.78 -18.53
C TYR A 53 -9.75 -36.23 -17.22
N LEU A 54 -10.87 -36.91 -17.41
CA LEU A 54 -11.53 -37.80 -16.45
C LEU A 54 -10.59 -38.98 -16.17
N HIS A 55 -10.15 -39.21 -14.94
CA HIS A 55 -10.01 -40.59 -14.40
C HIS A 55 -9.68 -40.59 -12.89
N LYS A 56 -10.64 -41.23 -12.18
CA LYS A 56 -10.47 -42.15 -11.03
C LYS A 56 -10.02 -41.66 -9.69
N GLU A 57 -11.04 -41.51 -8.85
CA GLU A 57 -11.17 -41.97 -7.45
C GLU A 57 -9.91 -42.24 -6.62
N THR A 58 -9.73 -41.44 -5.60
CA THR A 58 -9.57 -41.91 -4.23
C THR A 58 -10.13 -40.83 -3.28
N GLU A 59 -11.28 -41.17 -2.67
CA GLU A 59 -11.85 -40.43 -1.55
C GLU A 59 -10.88 -40.46 -0.40
N LYS A 60 -10.21 -39.33 -0.14
CA LYS A 60 -9.73 -38.97 1.20
C LYS A 60 -10.66 -37.88 1.72
N SER A 61 -11.52 -38.28 2.65
CA SER A 61 -12.35 -37.37 3.42
C SER A 61 -11.46 -36.32 4.09
N PHE A 62 -11.48 -35.11 3.54
CA PHE A 62 -10.81 -33.95 4.12
C PHE A 62 -11.69 -33.49 5.27
N ASN A 63 -11.22 -33.71 6.50
CA ASN A 63 -11.92 -33.33 7.70
C ASN A 63 -11.81 -31.81 7.88
N LEU A 64 -12.87 -31.08 7.50
CA LEU A 64 -12.97 -29.61 7.49
C LEU A 64 -13.26 -29.03 8.88
N SER A 65 -12.88 -29.71 9.97
CA SER A 65 -13.30 -29.34 11.33
C SER A 65 -12.23 -28.70 12.21
N SER A 66 -11.13 -28.16 11.65
CA SER A 66 -10.11 -27.49 12.47
C SER A 66 -9.44 -26.28 11.82
N TYR A 67 -10.11 -25.58 10.91
CA TYR A 67 -9.72 -24.20 10.67
C TYR A 67 -10.44 -23.32 11.69
N GLU A 68 -9.82 -23.16 12.85
CA GLU A 68 -10.12 -22.00 13.68
C GLU A 68 -9.90 -20.77 12.79
N CYS A 69 -10.99 -20.03 12.58
CA CYS A 69 -10.95 -18.69 11.99
C CYS A 69 -9.94 -17.87 12.80
N THR A 70 -8.71 -17.79 12.31
CA THR A 70 -7.67 -16.95 12.89
C THR A 70 -8.24 -15.54 12.89
N LYS A 71 -8.24 -14.89 14.06
CA LYS A 71 -8.63 -13.50 14.30
C LYS A 71 -8.44 -12.68 13.03
N GLU A 72 -9.53 -12.08 12.52
CA GLU A 72 -9.46 -11.01 11.54
C GLU A 72 -8.36 -10.05 11.98
N ALA A 73 -7.34 -9.90 11.16
CA ALA A 73 -6.28 -8.94 11.43
C ALA A 73 -6.94 -7.56 11.44
N GLN A 74 -7.10 -7.00 12.63
CA GLN A 74 -7.70 -5.69 12.79
C GLN A 74 -6.79 -4.67 12.09
N LEU A 75 -7.36 -3.91 11.15
CA LEU A 75 -6.66 -2.78 10.53
C LEU A 75 -6.19 -1.81 11.63
N PRO A 76 -5.03 -1.15 11.46
CA PRO A 76 -4.58 -0.14 12.39
C PRO A 76 -5.61 1.00 12.48
N GLU A 77 -5.67 1.66 13.63
CA GLU A 77 -6.51 2.85 13.79
C GLU A 77 -5.87 4.01 13.00
N PHE A 78 -6.55 4.44 11.93
CA PHE A 78 -6.16 5.60 11.15
C PHE A 78 -6.70 6.88 11.82
N GLY A 79 -5.93 7.94 11.80
CA GLY A 79 -6.37 9.27 12.25
C GLY A 79 -7.36 9.95 11.28
N TYR A 80 -7.92 9.21 10.32
CA TYR A 80 -8.84 9.67 9.27
C TYR A 80 -9.76 8.53 8.81
N ASP A 81 -10.81 8.85 8.05
CA ASP A 81 -11.76 7.88 7.50
C ASP A 81 -11.13 7.07 6.35
N PHE A 82 -10.50 5.94 6.71
CA PHE A 82 -9.85 5.06 5.74
C PHE A 82 -10.86 4.41 4.79
N ASP A 83 -12.05 4.04 5.27
CA ASP A 83 -13.09 3.44 4.45
C ASP A 83 -13.58 4.38 3.34
N TYR A 84 -13.65 5.69 3.64
CA TYR A 84 -13.93 6.70 2.62
C TYR A 84 -12.84 6.76 1.55
N VAL A 85 -11.56 6.71 1.95
CA VAL A 85 -10.41 6.70 1.01
C VAL A 85 -10.44 5.47 0.11
N VAL A 86 -10.69 4.28 0.68
CA VAL A 86 -10.87 3.03 -0.08
C VAL A 86 -12.00 3.16 -1.10
N GLY A 87 -13.14 3.74 -0.71
CA GLY A 87 -14.26 4.00 -1.62
C GLY A 87 -13.87 4.89 -2.82
N VAL A 88 -13.01 5.90 -2.59
CA VAL A 88 -12.51 6.75 -3.69
C VAL A 88 -11.55 5.98 -4.60
N VAL A 89 -10.62 5.19 -4.03
CA VAL A 89 -9.72 4.33 -4.83
C VAL A 89 -10.56 3.37 -5.69
N ALA A 90 -11.61 2.76 -5.14
CA ALA A 90 -12.51 1.87 -5.87
C ALA A 90 -13.22 2.59 -7.04
N ALA A 91 -13.67 3.83 -6.83
CA ALA A 91 -14.32 4.61 -7.87
C ALA A 91 -13.36 4.99 -9.01
N GLU A 92 -12.14 5.41 -8.65
CA GLU A 92 -11.11 5.87 -9.61
C GLU A 92 -10.49 4.71 -10.38
N SER A 93 -10.21 3.57 -9.73
CA SER A 93 -9.52 2.44 -10.34
C SER A 93 -10.44 1.34 -10.86
N ARG A 94 -11.72 1.63 -11.05
CA ARG A 94 -12.71 0.64 -11.53
C ARG A 94 -12.30 -0.01 -12.85
N GLY A 95 -12.07 -1.33 -12.80
CA GLY A 95 -11.67 -2.13 -13.95
C GLY A 95 -10.21 -1.96 -14.35
N GLU A 96 -9.39 -1.37 -13.50
CA GLU A 96 -7.94 -1.36 -13.66
C GLU A 96 -7.33 -2.65 -13.09
N PRO A 97 -6.16 -3.09 -13.60
CA PRO A 97 -5.41 -4.18 -12.99
C PRO A 97 -4.92 -3.79 -11.59
N TYR A 98 -4.50 -4.78 -10.80
CA TYR A 98 -4.03 -4.56 -9.43
C TYR A 98 -2.96 -3.46 -9.32
N GLU A 99 -1.96 -3.48 -10.20
CA GLU A 99 -0.90 -2.46 -10.25
C GLU A 99 -1.47 -1.06 -10.51
N GLY A 100 -2.55 -0.96 -11.28
CA GLY A 100 -3.27 0.30 -11.52
C GLY A 100 -4.01 0.79 -10.27
N GLN A 101 -4.56 -0.12 -9.47
CA GLN A 101 -5.18 0.20 -8.18
C GLN A 101 -4.11 0.69 -7.19
N VAL A 102 -2.96 0.00 -7.11
CA VAL A 102 -1.80 0.42 -6.30
C VAL A 102 -1.32 1.81 -6.73
N ALA A 103 -1.21 2.08 -8.04
CA ALA A 103 -0.78 3.38 -8.54
C ALA A 103 -1.74 4.52 -8.18
N VAL A 104 -3.07 4.29 -8.24
CA VAL A 104 -4.07 5.27 -7.80
C VAL A 104 -3.95 5.54 -6.30
N ALA A 105 -3.82 4.51 -5.47
CA ALA A 105 -3.62 4.65 -4.03
C ALA A 105 -2.31 5.38 -3.71
N GLN A 106 -1.20 5.04 -4.39
CA GLN A 106 0.10 5.74 -4.28
C GLN A 106 -0.04 7.23 -4.60
N CYS A 107 -0.75 7.59 -5.67
CA CYS A 107 -0.98 8.98 -6.06
C CYS A 107 -1.68 9.79 -4.95
N ILE A 108 -2.64 9.18 -4.25
CA ILE A 108 -3.32 9.79 -3.10
C ILE A 108 -2.34 9.97 -1.93
N LEU A 109 -1.58 8.91 -1.58
CA LEU A 109 -0.65 8.93 -0.47
C LEU A 109 0.45 9.98 -0.69
N GLU A 110 1.11 9.98 -1.84
CA GLU A 110 2.19 10.93 -2.14
C GLU A 110 1.71 12.38 -2.22
N THR A 111 0.46 12.58 -2.73
CA THR A 111 -0.16 13.91 -2.65
C THR A 111 -0.40 14.32 -1.20
N SER A 112 -0.82 13.40 -0.31
CA SER A 112 -1.06 13.70 1.10
C SER A 112 0.24 14.09 1.82
N GLU A 113 1.30 13.34 1.61
CA GLU A 113 2.63 13.62 2.16
C GLU A 113 3.17 14.97 1.69
N LYS A 114 3.14 15.23 0.38
CA LYS A 114 3.63 16.47 -0.21
C LYS A 114 2.86 17.70 0.29
N ARG A 115 1.56 17.57 0.48
CA ARG A 115 0.69 18.68 0.92
C ARG A 115 0.55 18.78 2.43
N MET A 116 1.12 17.85 3.19
CA MET A 116 0.96 17.74 4.65
C MET A 116 -0.52 17.68 5.05
N MET A 117 -1.30 16.89 4.30
CA MET A 117 -2.72 16.65 4.49
C MET A 117 -2.94 15.16 4.77
N THR A 118 -4.07 14.79 5.38
CA THR A 118 -4.47 13.39 5.44
C THR A 118 -4.92 12.89 4.07
N PRO A 119 -4.83 11.59 3.77
CA PRO A 119 -5.39 11.01 2.55
C PRO A 119 -6.88 11.35 2.35
N GLU A 120 -7.65 11.38 3.43
CA GLU A 120 -9.07 11.77 3.40
C GLU A 120 -9.26 13.23 2.93
N GLU A 121 -8.47 14.17 3.45
CA GLU A 121 -8.51 15.56 3.01
C GLU A 121 -8.13 15.70 1.54
N VAL A 122 -7.15 14.93 1.06
CA VAL A 122 -6.74 14.92 -0.34
C VAL A 122 -7.86 14.45 -1.25
N VAL A 123 -8.52 13.34 -0.92
CA VAL A 123 -9.61 12.80 -1.76
C VAL A 123 -10.87 13.66 -1.72
N LYS A 124 -11.04 14.49 -0.69
CA LYS A 124 -12.13 15.48 -0.58
C LYS A 124 -11.84 16.80 -1.31
N MET A 125 -10.66 16.96 -1.91
CA MET A 125 -10.33 18.16 -2.68
C MET A 125 -11.29 18.31 -3.87
N LYS A 126 -11.86 19.52 -4.03
CA LYS A 126 -12.85 19.83 -5.07
C LYS A 126 -12.32 19.49 -6.47
N ASN A 127 -13.09 18.75 -7.23
CA ASN A 127 -12.84 18.39 -8.64
C ASN A 127 -11.54 17.61 -8.87
N ARG A 128 -11.01 16.93 -7.86
CA ARG A 128 -9.79 16.14 -7.99
C ARG A 128 -10.05 14.65 -8.12
N TYR A 129 -11.01 14.14 -7.36
CA TYR A 129 -11.35 12.72 -7.33
C TYR A 129 -12.85 12.49 -7.49
N ALA A 130 -13.20 11.28 -7.89
CA ALA A 130 -14.58 10.83 -8.00
C ALA A 130 -15.27 10.75 -6.62
N ILE A 131 -16.59 10.68 -6.66
CA ILE A 131 -17.38 10.35 -5.47
C ILE A 131 -17.08 8.89 -5.08
N PRO A 132 -16.85 8.59 -3.80
CA PRO A 132 -16.50 7.24 -3.35
C PRO A 132 -17.59 6.22 -3.69
N CYS A 133 -17.18 4.99 -3.99
CA CYS A 133 -18.09 3.86 -4.03
C CYS A 133 -18.63 3.59 -2.63
N GLU A 134 -19.92 3.32 -2.52
CA GLU A 134 -20.58 3.08 -1.23
C GLU A 134 -20.69 1.58 -0.90
N THR A 135 -20.67 0.71 -1.93
CA THR A 135 -20.85 -0.73 -1.73
C THR A 135 -19.57 -1.40 -1.22
N GLN A 136 -19.72 -2.30 -0.24
CA GLN A 136 -18.61 -3.07 0.30
C GLN A 136 -17.95 -3.94 -0.78
N GLU A 137 -18.73 -4.51 -1.68
CA GLU A 137 -18.23 -5.34 -2.77
C GLU A 137 -17.22 -4.60 -3.66
N GLU A 138 -17.48 -3.33 -4.00
CA GLU A 138 -16.54 -2.52 -4.81
C GLU A 138 -15.28 -2.15 -4.01
N LYS A 139 -15.43 -1.89 -2.71
CA LYS A 139 -14.31 -1.60 -1.82
C LYS A 139 -13.40 -2.82 -1.62
N ASP A 140 -13.97 -4.00 -1.48
CA ASP A 140 -13.23 -5.26 -1.31
C ASP A 140 -12.31 -5.55 -2.50
N LEU A 141 -12.69 -5.12 -3.72
CA LEU A 141 -11.87 -5.30 -4.92
C LEU A 141 -10.54 -4.53 -4.89
N VAL A 142 -10.44 -3.47 -4.09
CA VAL A 142 -9.24 -2.61 -4.02
C VAL A 142 -8.61 -2.60 -2.62
N MET A 143 -9.20 -3.30 -1.67
CA MET A 143 -8.76 -3.29 -0.27
C MET A 143 -7.30 -3.72 -0.12
N ASP A 144 -6.89 -4.80 -0.80
CA ASP A 144 -5.50 -5.29 -0.74
C ASP A 144 -4.52 -4.24 -1.27
N ALA A 145 -4.84 -3.57 -2.38
CA ALA A 145 -4.02 -2.50 -2.93
C ALA A 145 -3.92 -1.29 -1.97
N CYS A 146 -5.02 -0.94 -1.30
CA CYS A 146 -5.02 0.11 -0.29
C CYS A 146 -4.19 -0.28 0.95
N ILE A 147 -4.30 -1.51 1.43
CA ILE A 147 -3.49 -2.02 2.55
C ILE A 147 -2.01 -2.00 2.17
N ASP A 148 -1.65 -2.48 0.99
CA ASP A 148 -0.27 -2.51 0.54
C ASP A 148 0.34 -1.09 0.49
N VAL A 149 -0.40 -0.11 0.00
CA VAL A 149 0.09 1.27 -0.09
C VAL A 149 0.07 2.00 1.26
N PHE A 150 -1.10 2.09 1.91
CA PHE A 150 -1.26 2.95 3.09
C PHE A 150 -0.70 2.36 4.38
N ILE A 151 -0.52 1.04 4.46
CA ILE A 151 0.00 0.35 5.66
C ILE A 151 1.40 -0.17 5.43
N HIS A 152 1.65 -0.82 4.27
CA HIS A 152 2.93 -1.46 4.00
C HIS A 152 3.91 -0.55 3.26
N GLY A 153 3.44 0.59 2.70
CA GLY A 153 4.27 1.52 1.95
C GLY A 153 4.73 0.99 0.59
N GLU A 154 4.00 0.00 0.05
CA GLU A 154 4.27 -0.53 -1.28
C GLU A 154 3.92 0.52 -2.35
N LYS A 155 4.64 0.47 -3.47
CA LYS A 155 4.50 1.44 -4.56
C LYS A 155 4.45 0.73 -5.91
N ALA A 156 3.68 1.28 -6.84
CA ALA A 156 3.69 0.87 -8.24
C ALA A 156 4.90 1.43 -8.98
N PHE A 157 5.40 2.60 -8.54
CA PHE A 157 6.55 3.29 -9.14
C PHE A 157 7.50 3.77 -8.06
N ASP A 158 8.81 3.68 -8.31
CA ASP A 158 9.85 4.29 -7.45
C ASP A 158 9.81 5.82 -7.51
N GLU A 159 9.39 6.37 -8.66
CA GLU A 159 9.22 7.81 -8.85
C GLU A 159 7.92 8.32 -8.24
N PRO A 160 7.91 9.55 -7.70
CA PRO A 160 6.69 10.14 -7.17
C PRO A 160 5.65 10.34 -8.28
N ILE A 161 4.40 10.05 -7.96
CA ILE A 161 3.24 10.29 -8.83
C ILE A 161 2.16 11.03 -8.05
N GLU A 162 1.65 12.12 -8.60
CA GLU A 162 0.67 12.97 -7.89
C GLU A 162 -0.58 13.20 -8.71
N TYR A 163 -0.54 12.88 -10.01
CA TYR A 163 -1.62 13.13 -10.95
C TYR A 163 -1.82 11.92 -11.87
N PHE A 164 -3.06 11.73 -12.25
CA PHE A 164 -3.41 10.76 -13.29
C PHE A 164 -4.67 11.20 -14.02
N TYR A 165 -4.90 10.63 -15.20
CA TYR A 165 -6.17 10.69 -15.87
C TYR A 165 -6.44 9.39 -16.64
N SER A 166 -7.74 9.10 -16.88
CA SER A 166 -8.15 7.93 -17.64
C SER A 166 -8.17 8.21 -19.13
N THR A 167 -7.56 7.32 -19.90
CA THR A 167 -7.53 7.36 -21.38
C THR A 167 -8.72 6.64 -22.02
N ARG A 168 -9.70 6.17 -21.23
CA ARG A 168 -10.87 5.46 -21.74
C ARG A 168 -11.57 6.25 -22.84
N GLY A 169 -11.99 5.54 -23.89
CA GLY A 169 -12.62 6.17 -25.04
C GLY A 169 -11.71 7.07 -25.89
N GLY A 170 -10.38 6.96 -25.69
CA GLY A 170 -9.42 7.79 -26.44
C GLY A 170 -9.27 9.21 -25.87
N PHE A 171 -9.73 9.44 -24.62
CA PHE A 171 -9.59 10.76 -23.99
C PHE A 171 -8.12 11.10 -23.76
N VAL A 172 -7.75 12.35 -24.04
CA VAL A 172 -6.44 12.94 -23.76
C VAL A 172 -6.65 14.22 -22.97
N SER A 173 -5.97 14.35 -21.85
CA SER A 173 -6.02 15.56 -21.04
C SER A 173 -4.88 16.49 -21.43
N ASP A 174 -5.18 17.50 -22.24
CA ASP A 174 -4.20 18.51 -22.67
C ASP A 174 -3.52 19.20 -21.48
N TRP A 175 -4.25 19.38 -20.40
CA TRP A 175 -3.67 20.01 -19.20
C TRP A 175 -2.54 19.15 -18.61
N HIS A 176 -2.76 17.84 -18.44
CA HIS A 176 -1.74 16.94 -17.91
C HIS A 176 -0.54 16.84 -18.84
N GLU A 177 -0.77 16.62 -20.13
CA GLU A 177 0.28 16.46 -21.13
C GLU A 177 1.16 17.73 -21.28
N ASN A 178 0.58 18.92 -21.11
CA ASN A 178 1.32 20.18 -21.28
C ASN A 178 2.00 20.68 -20.00
N ASN A 179 1.47 20.35 -18.81
CA ASN A 179 1.93 20.96 -17.56
C ASN A 179 2.70 20.01 -16.64
N LEU A 180 2.60 18.69 -16.85
CA LEU A 180 3.19 17.68 -15.98
C LEU A 180 4.24 16.86 -16.74
N GLU A 181 5.05 16.14 -15.99
CA GLU A 181 5.99 15.14 -16.52
C GLU A 181 5.34 13.77 -16.51
N TYR A 182 5.27 13.13 -17.65
CA TYR A 182 4.73 11.78 -17.80
C TYR A 182 5.67 10.76 -17.14
N VAL A 183 5.10 9.85 -16.35
CA VAL A 183 5.83 8.76 -15.69
C VAL A 183 5.54 7.44 -16.38
N ALA A 184 4.27 7.01 -16.41
CA ALA A 184 3.91 5.70 -16.96
C ALA A 184 2.42 5.62 -17.32
N THR A 185 2.07 4.51 -18.00
CA THR A 185 0.68 4.11 -18.24
C THR A 185 0.47 2.70 -17.69
N ILE A 186 -0.54 2.53 -16.85
CA ILE A 186 -1.03 1.23 -16.40
C ILE A 186 -2.53 1.14 -16.73
N GLY A 187 -2.93 0.05 -17.40
CA GLY A 187 -4.31 -0.11 -17.81
C GLY A 187 -4.80 1.07 -18.66
N ASN A 188 -5.84 1.74 -18.21
CA ASN A 188 -6.39 2.91 -18.87
C ASN A 188 -5.92 4.24 -18.25
N HIS A 189 -5.00 4.24 -17.29
CA HIS A 189 -4.54 5.44 -16.62
C HIS A 189 -3.13 5.83 -17.04
N LYS A 190 -2.93 7.11 -17.32
CA LYS A 190 -1.62 7.75 -17.43
C LYS A 190 -1.31 8.48 -16.14
N PHE A 191 -0.10 8.26 -15.61
CA PHE A 191 0.40 8.81 -14.35
C PHE A 191 1.47 9.85 -14.61
N PHE A 192 1.46 10.89 -13.78
CA PHE A 192 2.32 12.07 -13.94
C PHE A 192 2.83 12.56 -12.60
N LYS A 193 3.96 13.31 -12.65
CA LYS A 193 4.52 14.08 -11.54
C LYS A 193 4.63 15.56 -11.93
N GLU A 194 4.83 16.42 -10.94
CA GLU A 194 5.18 17.83 -11.20
C GLU A 194 6.57 17.92 -11.88
N ARG A 195 6.73 18.92 -12.74
CA ARG A 195 8.01 19.24 -13.40
C ARG A 195 8.98 19.91 -12.47
#